data_72af9857cee4769d08c0aba90dd8ac45
#
_entry.id   72af9857cee4769d08c0aba90dd8ac45
#
_cell.length_a   1.000
_cell.length_b   1.000
_cell.length_c   1.000
_cell.angle_alpha   90.00
_cell.angle_beta   90.00
_cell.angle_gamma   90.00
#
_symmetry.space_group_name_H-M   'P 1'
#
loop_
_entity.id
_entity.type
_entity.pdbx_description
1 polymer ?
#
loop_
_entity_poly.entity_id
_entity_poly.type
_entity_poly.pdbx_seq_one_letter_code
_entity_poly.pdbx_strand_id
1 'polypeptide(L)' 'MNDAFPRIITLLRKERGLSQKKAAEELQVSQALLSHYEKGIRECGLDFLVRAADYYQVSCDYLLGRTPDRNG' A
#
# COMPACT_ATOMS: atom_id res chain seq x y z
N MET A 1 -11.98 4.53 -1.78
CA MET A 1 -10.62 5.07 -1.89
C MET A 1 -10.36 5.38 -3.35
N ASN A 2 -9.43 6.27 -3.67
CA ASN A 2 -9.20 6.68 -5.06
C ASN A 2 -8.29 5.69 -5.80
N ASP A 3 -8.06 5.94 -7.10
CA ASP A 3 -7.25 5.06 -7.92
C ASP A 3 -5.75 5.17 -7.62
N ALA A 4 -5.34 6.19 -6.90
CA ALA A 4 -3.93 6.40 -6.61
C ALA A 4 -3.38 5.36 -5.63
N PHE A 5 -4.16 5.00 -4.61
CA PHE A 5 -3.70 4.08 -3.57
C PHE A 5 -3.24 2.73 -4.14
N PRO A 6 -4.05 2.02 -4.96
CA PRO A 6 -3.61 0.73 -5.49
C PRO A 6 -2.32 0.84 -6.30
N ARG A 7 -2.19 1.88 -7.11
CA ARG A 7 -1.02 2.09 -7.96
C ARG A 7 0.22 2.40 -7.11
N ILE A 8 0.06 3.22 -6.08
CA ILE A 8 1.18 3.66 -5.25
C ILE A 8 1.71 2.51 -4.39
N ILE A 9 0.83 1.73 -3.74
CA ILE A 9 1.33 0.62 -2.91
C ILE A 9 2.00 -0.45 -3.77
N THR A 10 1.51 -0.67 -4.98
CA THR A 10 2.14 -1.60 -5.91
C THR A 10 3.53 -1.11 -6.29
N LEU A 11 3.66 0.18 -6.60
CA LEU A 11 4.94 0.77 -6.95
C LEU A 11 5.94 0.68 -5.80
N LEU A 12 5.52 1.02 -4.59
CA LEU A 12 6.40 0.97 -3.42
C LEU A 12 6.91 -0.45 -3.17
N ARG A 13 6.04 -1.45 -3.32
CA ARG A 13 6.44 -2.83 -3.18
C ARG A 13 7.51 -3.21 -4.21
N LYS A 14 7.26 -2.84 -5.46
CA LYS A 14 8.19 -3.15 -6.55
C LYS A 14 9.52 -2.42 -6.41
N GLU A 15 9.50 -1.19 -5.91
CA GLU A 15 10.73 -0.43 -5.65
C GLU A 15 11.63 -1.15 -4.67
N ARG A 16 11.06 -1.87 -3.71
CA ARG A 16 11.82 -2.62 -2.72
C ARG A 16 12.16 -4.04 -3.18
N GLY A 17 11.76 -4.41 -4.38
CA GLY A 17 12.01 -5.74 -4.90
C GLY A 17 11.25 -6.83 -4.16
N LEU A 18 10.13 -6.50 -3.53
CA LEU A 18 9.36 -7.45 -2.75
C LEU A 18 8.32 -8.17 -3.61
N SER A 19 8.22 -9.50 -3.39
CA SER A 19 7.08 -10.24 -3.95
C SER A 19 5.82 -9.86 -3.20
N GLN A 20 4.66 -10.11 -3.82
CA GLN A 20 3.39 -9.92 -3.15
C GLN A 20 3.30 -10.77 -1.87
N LYS A 21 3.78 -12.01 -1.94
CA LYS A 21 3.75 -12.91 -0.79
C LYS A 21 4.55 -12.34 0.37
N LYS A 22 5.77 -11.86 0.09
CA LYS A 22 6.62 -11.31 1.15
C LYS A 22 6.03 -10.04 1.74
N ALA A 23 5.56 -9.13 0.90
CA ALA A 23 4.95 -7.90 1.37
C ALA A 23 3.69 -8.18 2.20
N ALA A 24 2.88 -9.15 1.78
CA ALA A 24 1.68 -9.52 2.53
C ALA A 24 2.03 -10.05 3.91
N GLU A 25 3.06 -10.90 4.00
CA GLU A 25 3.53 -11.39 5.30
C GLU A 25 3.95 -10.25 6.21
N GLU A 26 4.73 -9.29 5.68
CA GLU A 26 5.21 -8.16 6.47
C GLU A 26 4.07 -7.22 6.87
N LEU A 27 3.07 -7.08 6.02
CA LEU A 27 1.92 -6.23 6.28
C LEU A 27 0.81 -6.95 7.04
N GLN A 28 1.02 -8.23 7.35
CA GLN A 28 0.11 -9.05 8.18
C GLN A 28 -1.27 -9.22 7.54
N VAL A 29 -1.28 -9.42 6.22
CA VAL A 29 -2.50 -9.74 5.48
C VAL A 29 -2.21 -10.95 4.59
N SER A 30 -3.27 -11.58 4.07
CA SER A 30 -3.09 -12.65 3.10
C SER A 30 -2.62 -12.08 1.78
N GLN A 31 -1.92 -12.91 0.99
CA GLN A 31 -1.50 -12.49 -0.35
C GLN A 31 -2.70 -12.15 -1.22
N ALA A 32 -3.78 -12.92 -1.10
CA ALA A 32 -5.00 -12.66 -1.86
C ALA A 32 -5.58 -11.28 -1.53
N LEU A 33 -5.60 -10.92 -0.25
CA LEU A 33 -6.12 -9.63 0.17
C LEU A 33 -5.23 -8.49 -0.34
N LEU A 34 -3.91 -8.64 -0.22
CA LEU A 34 -3.00 -7.62 -0.76
C LEU A 34 -3.18 -7.47 -2.27
N SER A 35 -3.35 -8.58 -2.98
CA SER A 35 -3.62 -8.54 -4.41
C SER A 35 -4.87 -7.72 -4.72
N HIS A 36 -5.94 -7.92 -3.95
CA HIS A 36 -7.18 -7.15 -4.13
C HIS A 36 -6.97 -5.66 -3.88
N TYR A 37 -6.17 -5.31 -2.88
CA TYR A 37 -5.85 -3.90 -2.62
C TYR A 37 -5.04 -3.30 -3.77
N GLU A 38 -4.07 -4.05 -4.28
CA GLU A 38 -3.21 -3.55 -5.37
C GLU A 38 -3.95 -3.42 -6.70
N LYS A 39 -5.00 -4.20 -6.89
CA LYS A 39 -5.83 -4.12 -8.10
C LYS A 39 -6.98 -3.14 -7.97
N GLY A 40 -7.20 -2.59 -6.78
CA GLY A 40 -8.31 -1.69 -6.55
C GLY A 40 -9.66 -2.36 -6.50
N ILE A 41 -9.70 -3.70 -6.37
CA ILE A 41 -10.94 -4.45 -6.27
C ILE A 41 -11.59 -4.23 -4.92
N ARG A 42 -10.79 -3.99 -3.89
CA ARG A 42 -11.26 -3.86 -2.53
C ARG A 42 -10.53 -2.71 -1.84
N GLU A 43 -11.28 -1.91 -1.09
CA GLU A 43 -10.69 -0.84 -0.30
C GLU A 43 -10.18 -1.37 1.03
N CYS A 44 -9.05 -0.86 1.48
CA CYS A 44 -8.51 -1.21 2.80
C CYS A 44 -9.10 -0.32 3.87
N GLY A 45 -9.07 -0.80 5.10
CA GLY A 45 -9.43 0.03 6.25
C GLY A 45 -8.26 0.89 6.71
N LEU A 46 -8.53 1.72 7.73
CA LEU A 46 -7.51 2.62 8.28
C LEU A 46 -6.34 1.85 8.85
N ASP A 47 -6.59 0.71 9.49
CA ASP A 47 -5.52 -0.09 10.10
C ASP A 47 -4.48 -0.49 9.06
N PHE A 48 -4.92 -0.97 7.91
CA PHE A 48 -3.99 -1.36 6.86
C PHE A 48 -3.30 -0.14 6.25
N LEU A 49 -4.04 0.95 6.06
CA LEU A 49 -3.47 2.17 5.50
C LEU A 49 -2.32 2.68 6.36
N VAL A 50 -2.52 2.78 7.67
CA VAL A 50 -1.48 3.23 8.59
C VAL A 50 -0.31 2.25 8.61
N ARG A 51 -0.59 0.96 8.63
CA ARG A 51 0.46 -0.07 8.65
C ARG A 51 1.32 0.00 7.39
N ALA A 52 0.68 0.17 6.24
CA ALA A 52 1.42 0.29 4.97
C ALA A 52 2.26 1.57 4.93
N ALA A 53 1.70 2.68 5.42
CA ALA A 53 2.44 3.93 5.48
C ALA A 53 3.69 3.78 6.36
N ASP A 54 3.55 3.16 7.52
CA ASP A 54 4.67 2.92 8.43
C ASP A 54 5.69 1.98 7.79
N TYR A 55 5.22 0.90 7.18
CA TYR A 55 6.11 -0.09 6.59
C TYR A 55 6.94 0.50 5.45
N TYR A 56 6.31 1.26 4.58
CA TYR A 56 6.99 1.89 3.45
C TYR A 56 7.61 3.23 3.80
N GLN A 57 7.43 3.71 5.02
CA GLN A 57 7.98 4.98 5.52
C GLN A 57 7.56 6.17 4.66
N VAL A 58 6.27 6.22 4.38
CA VAL A 58 5.65 7.33 3.66
C VAL A 58 4.44 7.82 4.45
N SER A 59 3.93 9.00 4.12
CA SER A 59 2.73 9.50 4.77
C SER A 59 1.48 8.80 4.21
N CYS A 60 0.41 8.79 5.01
CA CYS A 60 -0.88 8.32 4.51
C CYS A 60 -1.37 9.18 3.36
N ASP A 61 -1.13 10.48 3.41
CA ASP A 61 -1.51 11.39 2.32
C ASP A 61 -0.84 11.02 1.01
N TYR A 62 0.44 10.62 1.06
CA TYR A 62 1.13 10.17 -0.13
C TYR A 62 0.47 8.91 -0.69
N LEU A 63 0.15 7.94 0.18
CA LEU A 63 -0.52 6.70 -0.25
C LEU A 63 -1.88 6.99 -0.88
N LEU A 64 -2.57 8.01 -0.40
CA LEU A 64 -3.89 8.38 -0.92
C LEU A 64 -3.81 9.27 -2.16
N GLY A 65 -2.60 9.60 -2.60
CA GLY A 65 -2.42 10.45 -3.77
C GLY A 65 -2.74 11.92 -3.54
N ARG A 66 -2.75 12.36 -2.28
CA ARG A 66 -3.09 13.75 -1.93
C ARG A 66 -1.89 14.67 -2.00
N THR A 67 -0.69 14.14 -2.01
CA THR A 67 0.54 14.89 -2.12
C THR A 67 1.57 14.09 -2.87
N PRO A 68 2.44 14.71 -3.70
CA PRO A 68 3.56 14.01 -4.31
C PRO A 68 4.74 13.83 -3.36
N ASP A 69 4.71 14.45 -2.19
CA ASP A 69 5.78 14.36 -1.20
C ASP A 69 5.56 13.14 -0.31
N ARG A 70 6.52 12.18 -0.33
CA ARG A 70 6.41 10.95 0.45
C ARG A 70 6.33 11.21 1.96
N ASN A 71 6.90 12.29 2.42
CA ASN A 71 6.92 12.65 3.83
C ASN A 71 5.84 13.67 4.21
N GLY A 72 5.13 14.13 3.22
CA GLY A 72 4.10 15.13 3.42
C GLY A 72 2.81 14.56 3.91
#